data_62517533bcb31b4437168fceb85afaef
#
_entry.id   62517533bcb31b4437168fceb85afaef
#
_cell.length_a   1.000
_cell.length_b   1.000
_cell.length_c   1.000
_cell.angle_alpha   90.00
_cell.angle_beta   90.00
_cell.angle_gamma   90.00
#
_symmetry.space_group_name_H-M   'P 1'
#
loop_
_entity.id
_entity.type
_entity.pdbx_description
1 polymer ?
#
loop_
_entity_poly.entity_id
_entity_poly.type
_entity_poly.pdbx_seq_one_letter_code
_entity_poly.pdbx_strand_id
1 'polypeptide(L)'
;MTFPDDGFWNSRTSLREIKDYAVSRLVSPDAVLAVTLCRIIAATPPHVVLPPTIGSDYGSLNFGVVILGNPGSGKDAAFGAAKALVPDIRDAPVTSVASGQAISALFGQRVQEDGRFRLECKSPRAMLRYSEASNFRALSSARESNLQPEVLSLFSGQQIGDYTKNRELSVTIPEHGYRAVVVISAQPSMMGMFEAGVGWASNSDSSTSPHTVTGSMSVPSTRKRSCFPH
;
A
#
# COMPACT_ATOMS: atom_id res chain seq x y z
N MET A 1 7.50 28.58 -6.75
CA MET A 1 7.74 27.13 -6.74
C MET A 1 7.70 26.65 -8.17
N THR A 2 8.83 26.53 -8.82
CA THR A 2 8.92 25.99 -10.21
C THR A 2 8.88 24.47 -10.09
N PHE A 3 7.81 23.87 -10.60
CA PHE A 3 7.75 22.43 -10.73
C PHE A 3 8.64 22.04 -11.92
N PRO A 4 9.72 21.26 -11.72
CA PRO A 4 10.48 20.77 -12.84
C PRO A 4 9.61 19.79 -13.63
N ASP A 5 9.66 19.93 -14.94
CA ASP A 5 9.06 19.05 -15.91
C ASP A 5 7.54 19.18 -16.16
N ASP A 6 7.18 20.28 -16.84
CA ASP A 6 5.85 20.40 -17.46
C ASP A 6 5.56 19.26 -18.48
N GLY A 7 6.57 18.57 -18.98
CA GLY A 7 6.44 17.41 -19.84
C GLY A 7 5.71 16.25 -19.18
N PHE A 8 6.10 15.89 -17.95
CA PHE A 8 5.45 14.81 -17.19
C PHE A 8 3.97 15.11 -16.93
N TRP A 9 3.69 16.29 -16.36
CA TRP A 9 2.32 16.66 -16.00
C TRP A 9 1.40 16.86 -17.20
N ASN A 10 1.94 17.24 -18.35
CA ASN A 10 1.18 17.42 -19.60
C ASN A 10 1.11 16.15 -20.45
N SER A 11 1.79 15.07 -20.08
CA SER A 11 1.82 13.83 -20.86
C SER A 11 0.48 13.10 -20.91
N ARG A 12 -0.41 13.33 -19.91
CA ARG A 12 -1.74 12.74 -19.83
C ARG A 12 -2.74 13.71 -19.21
N THR A 13 -3.98 13.68 -19.69
CA THR A 13 -5.07 14.52 -19.17
C THR A 13 -5.27 14.30 -17.67
N SER A 14 -5.26 13.05 -17.19
CA SER A 14 -5.42 12.72 -15.78
C SER A 14 -4.32 13.31 -14.88
N LEU A 15 -3.08 13.34 -15.35
CA LEU A 15 -1.98 13.97 -14.61
C LEU A 15 -2.17 15.48 -14.51
N ARG A 16 -2.59 16.12 -15.60
CA ARG A 16 -2.89 17.56 -15.61
C ARG A 16 -4.03 17.88 -14.64
N GLU A 17 -5.11 17.11 -14.67
CA GLU A 17 -6.25 17.29 -13.76
C GLU A 17 -5.83 17.16 -12.29
N ILE A 18 -4.98 16.17 -11.95
CA ILE A 18 -4.43 16.02 -10.59
C ILE A 18 -3.59 17.24 -10.21
N LYS A 19 -2.70 17.71 -11.11
CA LYS A 19 -1.86 18.91 -10.88
C LYS A 19 -2.72 20.13 -10.63
N ASP A 20 -3.66 20.41 -11.53
CA ASP A 20 -4.52 21.60 -11.48
C ASP A 20 -5.38 21.59 -10.21
N TYR A 21 -5.93 20.42 -9.85
CA TYR A 21 -6.68 20.26 -8.62
C TYR A 21 -5.80 20.49 -7.38
N ALA A 22 -4.62 19.91 -7.33
CA ALA A 22 -3.70 20.08 -6.22
C ALA A 22 -3.28 21.56 -6.03
N VAL A 23 -2.95 22.24 -7.12
CA VAL A 23 -2.59 23.67 -7.12
C VAL A 23 -3.77 24.52 -6.63
N SER A 24 -5.00 24.23 -7.10
CA SER A 24 -6.20 24.94 -6.62
C SER A 24 -6.47 24.79 -5.13
N ARG A 25 -5.93 23.74 -4.51
CA ARG A 25 -6.02 23.45 -3.07
C ARG A 25 -4.77 23.86 -2.28
N LEU A 26 -3.80 24.49 -2.90
CA LEU A 26 -2.54 24.91 -2.31
C LEU A 26 -1.73 23.76 -1.69
N VAL A 27 -1.79 22.58 -2.29
CA VAL A 27 -1.05 21.38 -1.88
C VAL A 27 -0.09 20.92 -2.97
N SER A 28 0.92 20.14 -2.60
CA SER A 28 1.91 19.59 -3.54
C SER A 28 1.25 18.63 -4.53
N PRO A 29 1.35 18.86 -5.85
CA PRO A 29 0.86 17.92 -6.86
C PRO A 29 1.48 16.53 -6.74
N ASP A 30 2.79 16.44 -6.44
CA ASP A 30 3.49 15.16 -6.29
C ASP A 30 2.93 14.35 -5.12
N ALA A 31 2.66 15.01 -3.99
CA ALA A 31 2.06 14.35 -2.83
C ALA A 31 0.62 13.90 -3.13
N VAL A 32 -0.17 14.73 -3.83
CA VAL A 32 -1.54 14.35 -4.24
C VAL A 32 -1.51 13.18 -5.21
N LEU A 33 -0.62 13.20 -6.21
CA LEU A 33 -0.45 12.11 -7.17
C LEU A 33 -0.08 10.80 -6.45
N ALA A 34 0.92 10.84 -5.56
CA ALA A 34 1.37 9.66 -4.82
C ALA A 34 0.24 9.02 -4.01
N VAL A 35 -0.54 9.83 -3.27
CA VAL A 35 -1.69 9.31 -2.49
C VAL A 35 -2.83 8.86 -3.41
N THR A 36 -3.05 9.53 -4.54
CA THR A 36 -4.07 9.13 -5.53
C THR A 36 -3.74 7.76 -6.09
N LEU A 37 -2.48 7.50 -6.47
CA LEU A 37 -2.02 6.17 -6.90
C LEU A 37 -2.22 5.12 -5.81
N CYS A 38 -1.88 5.44 -4.57
CA CYS A 38 -2.13 4.58 -3.42
C CYS A 38 -3.61 4.21 -3.30
N ARG A 39 -4.53 5.16 -3.46
CA ARG A 39 -5.97 4.92 -3.39
C ARG A 39 -6.47 4.06 -4.55
N ILE A 40 -5.99 4.28 -5.75
CA ILE A 40 -6.33 3.45 -6.93
C ILE A 40 -5.86 2.01 -6.71
N ILE A 41 -4.63 1.83 -6.24
CA ILE A 41 -4.09 0.50 -5.92
C ILE A 41 -4.90 -0.17 -4.80
N ALA A 42 -5.23 0.56 -3.73
CA ALA A 42 -6.06 0.03 -2.64
C ALA A 42 -7.45 -0.42 -3.13
N ALA A 43 -8.01 0.24 -4.16
CA ALA A 43 -9.27 -0.16 -4.79
C ALA A 43 -9.12 -1.39 -5.71
N THR A 44 -7.89 -1.71 -6.14
CA THR A 44 -7.62 -2.81 -7.07
C THR A 44 -7.69 -4.17 -6.37
N PRO A 45 -8.42 -5.16 -6.91
CA PRO A 45 -8.50 -6.49 -6.30
C PRO A 45 -7.14 -7.20 -6.17
N PRO A 46 -6.94 -8.06 -5.15
CA PRO A 46 -5.66 -8.76 -4.93
C PRO A 46 -5.22 -9.66 -6.09
N HIS A 47 -6.17 -10.29 -6.80
CA HIS A 47 -5.89 -11.19 -7.92
C HIS A 47 -5.37 -10.47 -9.18
N VAL A 48 -5.38 -9.15 -9.21
CA VAL A 48 -4.72 -8.36 -10.25
C VAL A 48 -3.25 -8.26 -9.87
N VAL A 49 -2.40 -8.98 -10.57
CA VAL A 49 -0.96 -9.11 -10.31
C VAL A 49 -0.16 -8.79 -11.56
N LEU A 50 1.12 -8.50 -11.41
CA LEU A 50 2.02 -8.36 -12.55
C LEU A 50 2.39 -9.74 -13.10
N PRO A 51 2.48 -9.89 -14.42
CA PRO A 51 2.93 -11.16 -15.01
C PRO A 51 4.38 -11.46 -14.62
N PRO A 52 4.80 -12.73 -14.66
CA PRO A 52 6.16 -13.14 -14.30
C PRO A 52 7.16 -12.75 -15.39
N THR A 53 7.44 -11.44 -15.49
CA THR A 53 8.42 -10.89 -16.45
C THR A 53 9.85 -10.96 -15.93
N ILE A 54 10.02 -11.01 -14.61
CA ILE A 54 11.32 -11.17 -13.94
C ILE A 54 11.18 -12.36 -13.00
N GLY A 55 11.97 -13.38 -13.25
CA GLY A 55 11.81 -14.67 -12.57
C GLY A 55 10.58 -15.43 -13.08
N SER A 56 10.05 -16.36 -12.28
CA SER A 56 8.95 -17.26 -12.64
C SER A 56 7.69 -17.04 -11.82
N ASP A 57 7.65 -16.04 -10.96
CA ASP A 57 6.51 -15.76 -10.09
C ASP A 57 5.81 -14.44 -10.44
N TYR A 58 4.55 -14.32 -9.99
CA TYR A 58 3.76 -13.12 -10.18
C TYR A 58 4.21 -12.01 -9.23
N GLY A 59 4.20 -10.76 -9.72
CA GLY A 59 4.50 -9.59 -8.88
C GLY A 59 3.23 -9.02 -8.25
N SER A 60 3.27 -8.72 -6.95
CA SER A 60 2.19 -7.99 -6.29
C SER A 60 2.16 -6.53 -6.74
N LEU A 61 0.95 -5.93 -6.81
CA LEU A 61 0.77 -4.50 -6.96
C LEU A 61 0.75 -3.75 -5.62
N ASN A 62 1.11 -4.42 -4.52
CA ASN A 62 1.21 -3.75 -3.24
C ASN A 62 2.22 -2.60 -3.33
N PHE A 63 1.91 -1.48 -2.68
CA PHE A 63 2.63 -0.25 -2.92
C PHE A 63 2.83 0.56 -1.63
N GLY A 64 3.91 1.33 -1.57
CA GLY A 64 4.18 2.20 -0.46
C GLY A 64 4.77 3.53 -0.88
N VAL A 65 4.41 4.59 -0.16
CA VAL A 65 4.98 5.92 -0.35
C VAL A 65 5.37 6.55 0.98
N VAL A 66 6.44 7.30 0.94
CA VAL A 66 6.84 8.21 2.02
C VAL A 66 6.68 9.64 1.52
N ILE A 67 5.83 10.42 2.18
CA ILE A 67 5.60 11.82 1.85
C ILE A 67 6.49 12.67 2.77
N LEU A 68 7.53 13.29 2.18
CA LEU A 68 8.44 14.14 2.90
C LEU A 68 7.94 15.59 2.93
N GLY A 69 7.96 16.20 4.08
CA GLY A 69 7.61 17.61 4.22
C GLY A 69 7.79 18.12 5.66
N ASN A 70 8.12 19.39 5.80
CA ASN A 70 8.24 20.04 7.09
C ASN A 70 6.89 20.03 7.85
N PRO A 71 6.88 20.27 9.16
CA PRO A 71 5.65 20.52 9.89
C PRO A 71 4.84 21.64 9.23
N GLY A 72 3.54 21.45 9.10
CA GLY A 72 2.66 22.42 8.44
C GLY A 72 2.72 22.48 6.91
N SER A 73 3.50 21.62 6.23
CA SER A 73 3.65 21.61 4.76
C SER A 73 2.43 21.06 3.99
N GLY A 74 1.33 20.77 4.66
CA GLY A 74 0.11 20.32 3.98
C GLY A 74 0.07 18.83 3.62
N LYS A 75 0.90 17.97 4.24
CA LYS A 75 0.87 16.50 3.98
C LYS A 75 -0.52 15.89 4.17
N ASP A 76 -1.21 16.27 5.24
CA ASP A 76 -2.59 15.79 5.48
C ASP A 76 -3.61 16.39 4.52
N ALA A 77 -3.41 17.65 4.10
CA ALA A 77 -4.23 18.29 3.08
C ALA A 77 -4.09 17.59 1.73
N ALA A 78 -2.89 17.15 1.34
CA ALA A 78 -2.67 16.33 0.15
C ALA A 78 -3.42 15.00 0.21
N PHE A 79 -3.47 14.38 1.38
CA PHE A 79 -4.27 13.16 1.60
C PHE A 79 -5.77 13.43 1.41
N GLY A 80 -6.27 14.54 1.94
CA GLY A 80 -7.65 14.99 1.76
C GLY A 80 -7.98 15.27 0.29
N ALA A 81 -7.09 15.93 -0.45
CA ALA A 81 -7.23 16.19 -1.86
C ALA A 81 -7.31 14.90 -2.69
N ALA A 82 -6.41 13.94 -2.44
CA ALA A 82 -6.44 12.64 -3.10
C ALA A 82 -7.71 11.82 -2.77
N LYS A 83 -8.25 11.95 -1.55
CA LYS A 83 -9.54 11.36 -1.19
C LYS A 83 -10.70 11.93 -2.00
N ALA A 84 -10.67 13.22 -2.31
CA ALA A 84 -11.70 13.85 -3.14
C ALA A 84 -11.61 13.39 -4.60
N LEU A 85 -10.40 13.16 -5.13
CA LEU A 85 -10.18 12.64 -6.48
C LEU A 85 -10.58 11.16 -6.64
N VAL A 86 -10.30 10.35 -5.61
CA VAL A 86 -10.65 8.91 -5.59
C VAL A 86 -11.38 8.62 -4.28
N PRO A 87 -12.67 8.92 -4.17
CA PRO A 87 -13.44 8.79 -2.92
C PRO A 87 -13.67 7.33 -2.54
N ASP A 88 -13.94 6.47 -3.50
CA ASP A 88 -14.23 5.05 -3.29
C ASP A 88 -12.98 4.19 -3.43
N ILE A 89 -12.58 3.54 -2.35
CA ILE A 89 -11.52 2.52 -2.33
C ILE A 89 -12.07 1.12 -2.00
N ARG A 90 -13.35 0.92 -2.27
CA ARG A 90 -14.04 -0.39 -2.20
C ARG A 90 -13.88 -1.07 -0.85
N ASP A 91 -14.28 -0.39 0.20
CA ASP A 91 -14.27 -0.88 1.58
C ASP A 91 -12.89 -1.25 2.13
N ALA A 92 -11.80 -0.80 1.49
CA ALA A 92 -10.47 -0.96 2.06
C ALA A 92 -10.35 -0.10 3.32
N PRO A 93 -10.12 -0.69 4.52
CA PRO A 93 -9.92 0.09 5.73
C PRO A 93 -8.68 0.98 5.58
N VAL A 94 -8.81 2.24 6.00
CA VAL A 94 -7.70 3.19 6.14
C VAL A 94 -7.37 3.29 7.62
N THR A 95 -6.26 2.71 8.05
CA THR A 95 -5.92 2.61 9.47
C THR A 95 -4.40 2.62 9.67
N SER A 96 -3.96 2.62 10.92
CA SER A 96 -2.60 2.28 11.31
C SER A 96 -2.62 1.04 12.20
N VAL A 97 -1.53 0.30 12.22
CA VAL A 97 -1.37 -0.88 13.08
C VAL A 97 -0.15 -0.72 13.97
N ALA A 98 -0.21 -1.28 15.17
CA ALA A 98 0.84 -1.15 16.17
C ALA A 98 1.83 -2.33 16.15
N SER A 99 1.49 -3.45 15.50
CA SER A 99 2.34 -4.65 15.44
C SER A 99 2.14 -5.38 14.13
N GLY A 100 3.10 -6.22 13.75
CA GLY A 100 2.99 -7.06 12.56
C GLY A 100 1.82 -8.03 12.63
N GLN A 101 1.53 -8.59 13.79
CA GLN A 101 0.37 -9.48 14.00
C GLN A 101 -0.97 -8.79 13.72
N ALA A 102 -1.08 -7.48 14.01
CA ALA A 102 -2.26 -6.70 13.69
C ALA A 102 -2.46 -6.51 12.17
N ILE A 103 -1.40 -6.67 11.36
CA ILE A 103 -1.50 -6.58 9.90
C ILE A 103 -2.36 -7.72 9.34
N SER A 104 -2.07 -8.97 9.69
CA SER A 104 -2.84 -10.12 9.22
C SER A 104 -4.31 -10.05 9.67
N ALA A 105 -4.55 -9.51 10.87
CA ALA A 105 -5.90 -9.32 11.42
C ALA A 105 -6.75 -8.26 10.68
N LEU A 106 -6.15 -7.43 9.82
CA LEU A 106 -6.91 -6.54 8.92
C LEU A 106 -7.60 -7.31 7.80
N PHE A 107 -6.96 -8.36 7.31
CA PHE A 107 -7.40 -9.13 6.15
C PHE A 107 -8.28 -10.31 6.52
N GLY A 108 -8.04 -10.92 7.68
CA GLY A 108 -8.78 -12.10 8.10
C GLY A 108 -8.99 -12.19 9.61
N GLN A 109 -9.89 -13.07 10.00
CA GLN A 109 -10.14 -13.43 11.39
C GLN A 109 -10.45 -14.93 11.50
N ARG A 110 -10.18 -15.51 12.67
CA ARG A 110 -10.64 -16.84 13.00
C ARG A 110 -12.05 -16.76 13.55
N VAL A 111 -12.95 -17.54 12.98
CA VAL A 111 -14.30 -17.74 13.50
C VAL A 111 -14.47 -19.21 13.88
N GLN A 112 -15.16 -19.48 14.98
CA GLN A 112 -15.51 -20.82 15.40
C GLN A 112 -16.92 -21.13 14.92
N GLU A 113 -17.07 -22.19 14.13
CA GLU A 113 -18.34 -22.66 13.62
C GLU A 113 -18.36 -24.19 13.80
N ASP A 114 -19.38 -24.71 14.47
CA ASP A 114 -19.54 -26.13 14.79
C ASP A 114 -18.31 -26.78 15.46
N GLY A 115 -17.68 -26.07 16.39
CA GLY A 115 -16.47 -26.54 17.10
C GLY A 115 -15.19 -26.55 16.27
N ARG A 116 -15.22 -26.05 15.04
CA ARG A 116 -14.06 -25.93 14.16
C ARG A 116 -13.70 -24.48 13.91
N PHE A 117 -12.39 -24.19 13.87
CA PHE A 117 -11.91 -22.84 13.52
C PHE A 117 -11.73 -22.73 12.02
N ARG A 118 -12.34 -21.67 11.45
CA ARG A 118 -12.23 -21.32 10.04
C ARG A 118 -11.62 -19.91 9.92
N LEU A 119 -10.75 -19.71 8.92
CA LEU A 119 -10.30 -18.39 8.55
C LEU A 119 -11.40 -17.71 7.71
N GLU A 120 -11.89 -16.58 8.19
CA GLU A 120 -12.85 -15.74 7.48
C GLU A 120 -12.15 -14.47 6.98
N CYS A 121 -12.45 -14.09 5.74
CA CYS A 121 -11.97 -12.84 5.17
C CYS A 121 -12.77 -11.66 5.75
N LYS A 122 -12.06 -10.67 6.33
CA LYS A 122 -12.64 -9.40 6.76
C LYS A 122 -12.66 -8.38 5.63
N SER A 123 -11.49 -8.15 5.02
CA SER A 123 -11.33 -7.33 3.84
C SER A 123 -10.12 -7.83 3.06
N PRO A 124 -10.22 -8.02 1.75
CA PRO A 124 -9.05 -8.40 0.95
C PRO A 124 -8.11 -7.22 0.67
N ARG A 125 -8.42 -6.04 1.16
CA ARG A 125 -7.70 -4.79 0.87
C ARG A 125 -7.54 -3.95 2.12
N ALA A 126 -6.40 -3.25 2.24
CA ALA A 126 -6.17 -2.31 3.32
C ALA A 126 -5.20 -1.20 2.89
N MET A 127 -5.36 -0.03 3.49
CA MET A 127 -4.45 1.09 3.35
C MET A 127 -3.92 1.46 4.74
N LEU A 128 -2.64 1.20 4.98
CA LEU A 128 -1.96 1.59 6.21
C LEU A 128 -1.51 3.04 6.09
N ARG A 129 -1.95 3.88 7.02
CA ARG A 129 -1.57 5.30 7.07
C ARG A 129 -0.90 5.62 8.39
N TYR A 130 0.33 6.08 8.31
CA TYR A 130 1.06 6.66 9.42
C TYR A 130 1.22 8.17 9.18
N SER A 131 0.50 8.98 9.94
CA SER A 131 0.53 10.44 9.81
C SER A 131 1.87 11.04 10.22
N GLU A 132 2.67 10.28 10.99
CA GLU A 132 4.01 10.66 11.43
C GLU A 132 4.96 9.45 11.41
N ALA A 133 6.11 9.59 10.74
CA ALA A 133 7.14 8.55 10.70
C ALA A 133 7.72 8.22 12.09
N SER A 134 7.71 9.18 13.02
CA SER A 134 8.10 8.99 14.41
C SER A 134 7.27 7.90 15.10
N ASN A 135 5.96 7.85 14.85
CA ASN A 135 5.08 6.81 15.38
C ASN A 135 5.43 5.44 14.77
N PHE A 136 5.60 5.37 13.45
CA PHE A 136 6.03 4.14 12.79
C PHE A 136 7.37 3.64 13.33
N ARG A 137 8.35 4.55 13.50
CA ARG A 137 9.66 4.24 14.07
C ARG A 137 9.53 3.72 15.50
N ALA A 138 8.78 4.39 16.36
CA ALA A 138 8.58 3.97 17.74
C ALA A 138 7.98 2.56 17.83
N LEU A 139 6.96 2.27 17.00
CA LEU A 139 6.31 0.97 16.93
C LEU A 139 7.24 -0.11 16.36
N SER A 140 8.01 0.19 15.32
CA SER A 140 8.93 -0.76 14.68
C SER A 140 10.21 -1.02 15.48
N SER A 141 10.64 -0.06 16.32
CA SER A 141 11.83 -0.17 17.18
C SER A 141 11.52 -0.74 18.58
N ALA A 142 10.24 -1.01 18.90
CA ALA A 142 9.87 -1.61 20.16
C ALA A 142 10.50 -3.02 20.28
N ARG A 143 10.88 -3.39 21.50
CA ARG A 143 11.46 -4.71 21.77
C ARG A 143 10.50 -5.80 21.28
N GLU A 144 11.04 -6.76 20.52
CA GLU A 144 10.27 -7.85 19.91
C GLU A 144 9.22 -7.39 18.85
N SER A 145 9.32 -6.18 18.31
CA SER A 145 8.44 -5.73 17.23
C SER A 145 8.75 -6.46 15.93
N ASN A 146 7.73 -7.07 15.33
CA ASN A 146 7.78 -7.65 13.99
C ASN A 146 7.11 -6.75 12.93
N LEU A 147 6.81 -5.50 13.27
CA LEU A 147 6.08 -4.59 12.37
C LEU A 147 6.85 -4.34 11.06
N GLN A 148 8.15 -4.07 11.14
CA GLN A 148 8.96 -3.77 9.95
C GLN A 148 9.10 -4.96 9.01
N PRO A 149 9.48 -6.18 9.46
CA PRO A 149 9.51 -7.36 8.60
C PRO A 149 8.15 -7.66 7.94
N GLU A 150 7.06 -7.55 8.68
CA GLU A 150 5.72 -7.78 8.14
C GLU A 150 5.33 -6.73 7.08
N VAL A 151 5.67 -5.46 7.30
CA VAL A 151 5.46 -4.41 6.28
C VAL A 151 6.28 -4.68 5.02
N LEU A 152 7.51 -5.20 5.14
CA LEU A 152 8.32 -5.59 3.98
C LEU A 152 7.68 -6.77 3.22
N SER A 153 7.20 -7.77 3.95
CA SER A 153 6.47 -8.91 3.37
C SER A 153 5.21 -8.49 2.63
N LEU A 154 4.52 -7.42 3.13
CA LEU A 154 3.37 -6.85 2.42
C LEU A 154 3.72 -6.40 1.00
N PHE A 155 4.85 -5.72 0.80
CA PHE A 155 5.21 -5.22 -0.54
C PHE A 155 5.47 -6.34 -1.54
N SER A 156 6.09 -7.40 -1.10
CA SER A 156 6.37 -8.58 -1.95
C SER A 156 5.11 -9.40 -2.24
N GLY A 157 4.00 -9.15 -1.52
CA GLY A 157 2.79 -9.95 -1.62
C GLY A 157 2.92 -11.34 -1.03
N GLN A 158 3.96 -11.58 -0.22
CA GLN A 158 4.22 -12.86 0.44
C GLN A 158 3.13 -13.20 1.46
N GLN A 159 3.09 -14.45 1.89
CA GLN A 159 2.25 -14.87 3.01
C GLN A 159 2.54 -13.99 4.24
N ILE A 160 1.50 -13.52 4.91
CA ILE A 160 1.58 -12.74 6.15
C ILE A 160 0.89 -13.43 7.30
N GLY A 161 1.34 -13.12 8.53
CA GLY A 161 0.90 -13.77 9.76
C GLY A 161 1.59 -15.10 9.99
N ASP A 162 1.61 -15.53 11.25
CA ASP A 162 2.36 -16.68 11.71
C ASP A 162 1.46 -17.86 12.07
N TYR A 163 1.98 -19.06 11.84
CA TYR A 163 1.45 -20.27 12.46
C TYR A 163 1.91 -20.33 13.91
N THR A 164 1.00 -20.12 14.84
CA THR A 164 1.27 -20.29 16.27
C THR A 164 0.87 -21.69 16.75
N LYS A 165 1.43 -22.15 17.87
CA LYS A 165 1.03 -23.42 18.52
C LYS A 165 -0.46 -23.43 18.84
N ASN A 166 -1.01 -22.28 19.18
CA ASN A 166 -2.44 -22.10 19.36
C ASN A 166 -3.08 -21.76 18.00
N ARG A 167 -3.66 -22.78 17.35
CA ARG A 167 -4.34 -22.62 16.08
C ARG A 167 -5.51 -21.64 16.10
N GLU A 168 -6.07 -21.38 17.27
CA GLU A 168 -7.19 -20.46 17.46
C GLU A 168 -6.78 -19.00 17.22
N LEU A 169 -5.52 -18.67 17.53
CA LEU A 169 -4.98 -17.31 17.39
C LEU A 169 -4.24 -17.09 16.06
N SER A 170 -4.00 -18.14 15.29
CA SER A 170 -3.21 -18.08 14.07
C SER A 170 -4.05 -17.56 12.90
N VAL A 171 -3.76 -16.34 12.43
CA VAL A 171 -4.33 -15.75 11.22
C VAL A 171 -3.24 -15.68 10.17
N THR A 172 -3.30 -16.54 9.18
CA THR A 172 -2.33 -16.61 8.08
C THR A 172 -3.03 -16.28 6.78
N ILE A 173 -2.60 -15.24 6.11
CA ILE A 173 -3.14 -14.81 4.83
C ILE A 173 -2.21 -15.30 3.73
N PRO A 174 -2.70 -16.03 2.75
CA PRO A 174 -1.87 -16.61 1.69
C PRO A 174 -1.24 -15.53 0.81
N GLU A 175 -0.18 -15.91 0.12
CA GLU A 175 0.49 -15.11 -0.89
C GLU A 175 -0.51 -14.60 -1.94
N HIS A 176 -0.38 -13.34 -2.33
CA HIS A 176 -1.29 -12.61 -3.23
C HIS A 176 -2.77 -12.64 -2.81
N GLY A 177 -3.10 -13.09 -1.60
CA GLY A 177 -4.47 -13.12 -1.07
C GLY A 177 -4.99 -11.76 -0.59
N TYR A 178 -4.17 -10.73 -0.65
CA TYR A 178 -4.49 -9.39 -0.15
C TYR A 178 -3.91 -8.28 -1.03
N ARG A 179 -4.50 -7.08 -0.92
CA ARG A 179 -3.97 -5.85 -1.48
C ARG A 179 -3.65 -4.89 -0.34
N ALA A 180 -2.38 -4.50 -0.21
CA ALA A 180 -1.92 -3.59 0.82
C ALA A 180 -1.26 -2.35 0.22
N VAL A 181 -1.55 -1.21 0.82
CA VAL A 181 -0.90 0.06 0.53
C VAL A 181 -0.43 0.69 1.83
N VAL A 182 0.78 1.26 1.82
CA VAL A 182 1.35 1.92 3.00
C VAL A 182 1.69 3.36 2.66
N VAL A 183 1.17 4.30 3.45
CA VAL A 183 1.50 5.73 3.32
C VAL A 183 2.06 6.24 4.64
N ILE A 184 3.28 6.75 4.59
CA ILE A 184 3.95 7.30 5.77
C ILE A 184 4.26 8.78 5.49
N SER A 185 3.81 9.66 6.38
CA SER A 185 4.22 11.05 6.36
C SER A 185 5.47 11.24 7.22
N ALA A 186 6.50 11.86 6.68
CA ALA A 186 7.78 12.04 7.36
C ALA A 186 8.29 13.47 7.26
N GLN A 187 9.12 13.88 8.22
CA GLN A 187 9.95 15.07 8.11
C GLN A 187 11.25 14.72 7.38
N PRO A 188 11.89 15.66 6.66
CA PRO A 188 13.16 15.41 5.98
C PRO A 188 14.26 14.86 6.88
N SER A 189 14.28 15.27 8.15
CA SER A 189 15.22 14.76 9.18
C SER A 189 15.07 13.24 9.46
N MET A 190 13.96 12.64 9.07
CA MET A 190 13.69 11.20 9.26
C MET A 190 14.08 10.36 8.06
N MET A 191 14.61 10.97 6.98
CA MET A 191 14.90 10.26 5.72
C MET A 191 15.90 9.13 5.90
N GLY A 192 16.94 9.33 6.70
CA GLY A 192 17.94 8.29 6.99
C GLY A 192 17.37 7.00 7.59
N MET A 193 16.19 7.03 8.17
CA MET A 193 15.49 5.84 8.65
C MET A 193 15.06 4.93 7.49
N PHE A 194 14.69 5.51 6.36
CA PHE A 194 14.23 4.78 5.17
C PHE A 194 15.41 4.33 4.28
N GLU A 195 16.57 4.99 4.41
CA GLU A 195 17.79 4.62 3.67
C GLU A 195 18.56 3.47 4.34
N ALA A 196 18.58 3.45 5.66
CA ALA A 196 19.50 2.59 6.43
C ALA A 196 18.98 1.21 6.82
N GLY A 197 17.71 0.86 6.58
CA GLY A 197 17.24 -0.40 7.15
C GLY A 197 15.90 -0.95 6.71
N VAL A 198 15.16 -0.18 5.96
CA VAL A 198 13.92 -0.67 5.36
C VAL A 198 14.25 -0.92 3.91
N GLY A 199 14.26 -2.13 3.42
CA GLY A 199 14.49 -2.48 2.00
C GLY A 199 13.51 -1.79 1.01
N TRP A 200 13.26 -0.51 1.25
CA TRP A 200 12.69 0.46 0.34
C TRP A 200 13.79 0.78 -0.67
N ALA A 201 14.08 -0.24 -1.51
CA ALA A 201 15.05 -0.09 -2.56
C ALA A 201 14.67 1.18 -3.33
N SER A 202 15.46 2.22 -3.14
CA SER A 202 15.64 3.19 -4.19
C SER A 202 16.21 2.39 -5.35
N ASN A 203 15.38 1.95 -6.29
CA ASN A 203 15.83 1.54 -7.60
C ASN A 203 16.41 2.78 -8.30
N SER A 204 17.54 3.23 -7.77
CA SER A 204 18.37 4.28 -8.38
C SER A 204 19.33 3.71 -9.42
N ASP A 205 19.15 2.48 -9.86
CA ASP A 205 19.79 1.98 -11.05
C ASP A 205 19.07 2.50 -12.29
N SER A 206 19.49 3.69 -12.68
CA SER A 206 19.08 4.45 -13.87
C SER A 206 19.59 3.82 -15.18
N SER A 207 19.36 2.55 -15.43
CA SER A 207 19.81 1.91 -16.68
C SER A 207 18.76 1.02 -17.37
N THR A 208 17.48 1.16 -17.05
CA THR A 208 16.45 0.40 -17.78
C THR A 208 15.43 1.34 -18.40
N SER A 209 15.48 1.45 -19.71
CA SER A 209 14.50 2.18 -20.53
C SER A 209 13.08 1.64 -20.34
N PRO A 210 12.04 2.49 -20.33
CA PRO A 210 10.66 2.03 -20.18
C PRO A 210 10.20 1.31 -21.44
N HIS A 211 10.00 0.01 -21.36
CA HIS A 211 9.30 -0.74 -22.40
C HIS A 211 7.79 -0.60 -22.20
N THR A 212 7.13 -0.01 -23.17
CA THR A 212 5.66 0.08 -23.25
C THR A 212 5.09 -1.32 -23.50
N VAL A 213 4.33 -1.85 -22.54
CA VAL A 213 3.59 -3.10 -22.70
C VAL A 213 2.11 -2.75 -22.95
N THR A 214 1.65 -2.96 -24.17
CA THR A 214 0.23 -2.95 -24.54
C THR A 214 -0.34 -4.35 -24.40
N GLY A 215 -1.09 -4.60 -23.33
CA GLY A 215 -1.84 -5.84 -23.12
C GLY A 215 -3.34 -5.56 -23.07
N SER A 216 -4.11 -6.21 -23.95
CA SER A 216 -5.58 -6.16 -23.91
C SER A 216 -6.11 -7.02 -22.75
N MET A 217 -6.82 -6.40 -21.82
CA MET A 217 -7.48 -7.10 -20.71
C MET A 217 -8.90 -7.48 -21.10
N SER A 218 -9.18 -8.77 -21.14
CA SER A 218 -10.54 -9.31 -21.11
C SER A 218 -10.98 -9.49 -19.66
N VAL A 219 -12.11 -8.87 -19.28
CA VAL A 219 -12.69 -8.93 -17.94
C VAL A 219 -13.56 -10.19 -17.81
N PRO A 220 -13.28 -11.12 -16.90
CA PRO A 220 -14.20 -12.23 -16.61
C PRO A 220 -15.32 -11.78 -15.65
N SER A 221 -16.52 -12.29 -15.89
CA SER A 221 -17.76 -12.01 -15.17
C SER A 221 -17.69 -12.36 -13.67
N THR A 222 -18.35 -11.51 -12.88
CA THR A 222 -18.49 -11.57 -11.43
C THR A 222 -19.16 -12.86 -10.91
N ARG A 223 -18.37 -13.75 -10.32
CA ARG A 223 -18.81 -14.68 -9.29
C ARG A 223 -18.29 -14.21 -7.94
N LYS A 224 -19.14 -14.15 -6.90
CA LYS A 224 -18.68 -13.98 -5.51
C LYS A 224 -17.73 -15.12 -5.18
N ARG A 225 -16.43 -14.86 -5.22
CA ARG A 225 -15.40 -15.82 -4.79
C ARG A 225 -15.06 -15.51 -3.34
N SER A 226 -14.87 -16.56 -2.53
CA SER A 226 -14.24 -16.44 -1.22
C SER A 226 -12.90 -15.72 -1.38
N CYS A 227 -12.56 -14.85 -0.43
CA CYS A 227 -11.31 -14.09 -0.50
C CYS A 227 -10.06 -14.99 -0.49
N PHE A 228 -10.20 -16.23 -0.02
CA PHE A 228 -9.10 -17.20 0.05
C PHE A 228 -9.51 -18.47 -0.69
N PRO A 229 -8.60 -19.08 -1.48
CA PRO A 229 -8.81 -20.39 -2.05
C PRO A 229 -8.95 -21.43 -0.93
N HIS A 230 -9.81 -22.42 -1.15
CA HIS A 230 -10.01 -23.55 -0.24
C HIS A 230 -8.81 -24.48 -0.23
#